data_7718a90edc4b396003b63fd0a0fc9e33
#
_entry.id   7718a90edc4b396003b63fd0a0fc9e33
#
_cell.length_a   1.000
_cell.length_b   1.000
_cell.length_c   1.000
_cell.angle_alpha   90.00
_cell.angle_beta   90.00
_cell.angle_gamma   90.00
#
_symmetry.space_group_name_H-M   'P 1'
#
loop_
_entity.id
_entity.type
_entity.pdbx_description
1 polymer ?
#
loop_
_entity_poly.entity_id
_entity_poly.type
_entity_poly.pdbx_seq_one_letter_code
_entity_poly.pdbx_strand_id
1 'polypeptide(L)'
;KTKEALEIALSEITKVVKAGGSVLLLATKKQAKDKALEILQETGISVVTERWLGGTITNFNQLKKSIDMLADMKVKLSTGFYAKYTKKERLLIEREKDRLERFFGGIANLKTTPDLLIVVDIKKEITAIKEANRKNVSIIGLVDTNSDPNLVDFPIPMNDDATKALHLVLDYIKQAILEGQGKNEVKKVVKIKKSKKEDVKN
;
A
#
# COMPACT_ATOMS: atom_id res chain seq x y z
N LYS A 1 16.58 -19.55 2.58
CA LYS A 1 16.11 -18.92 1.30
C LYS A 1 15.04 -17.89 1.56
N THR A 2 13.81 -18.23 2.03
CA THR A 2 12.72 -17.24 2.28
C THR A 2 13.12 -16.16 3.29
N LYS A 3 13.75 -16.53 4.40
CA LYS A 3 14.20 -15.60 5.44
C LYS A 3 15.23 -14.61 4.89
N GLU A 4 16.23 -15.07 4.19
CA GLU A 4 17.30 -14.26 3.59
C GLU A 4 16.71 -13.28 2.54
N ALA A 5 15.84 -13.78 1.67
CA ALA A 5 15.16 -12.96 0.67
C ALA A 5 14.27 -11.87 1.31
N LEU A 6 13.57 -12.24 2.39
CA LEU A 6 12.78 -11.29 3.16
C LEU A 6 13.65 -10.20 3.80
N GLU A 7 14.77 -10.56 4.43
CA GLU A 7 15.69 -9.60 5.05
C GLU A 7 16.24 -8.58 4.02
N ILE A 8 16.60 -9.04 2.82
CA ILE A 8 17.05 -8.19 1.72
C ILE A 8 15.92 -7.22 1.31
N ALA A 9 14.71 -7.74 1.09
CA ALA A 9 13.57 -6.92 0.70
C ALA A 9 13.19 -5.88 1.77
N LEU A 10 13.21 -6.26 3.05
CA LEU A 10 12.93 -5.34 4.17
C LEU A 10 14.00 -4.23 4.27
N SER A 11 15.26 -4.56 4.03
CA SER A 11 16.36 -3.58 3.97
C SER A 11 16.12 -2.55 2.85
N GLU A 12 15.70 -3.00 1.67
CA GLU A 12 15.42 -2.10 0.56
C GLU A 12 14.19 -1.20 0.83
N ILE A 13 13.11 -1.75 1.42
CA ILE A 13 11.96 -0.94 1.87
C ILE A 13 12.42 0.17 2.82
N THR A 14 13.19 -0.20 3.84
CA THR A 14 13.68 0.76 4.84
C THR A 14 14.56 1.84 4.20
N LYS A 15 15.40 1.47 3.25
CA LYS A 15 16.29 2.39 2.52
C LYS A 15 15.48 3.39 1.67
N VAL A 16 14.51 2.91 0.87
CA VAL A 16 13.65 3.75 0.03
C VAL A 16 12.84 4.72 0.91
N VAL A 17 12.23 4.23 1.98
CA VAL A 17 11.43 5.06 2.88
C VAL A 17 12.28 6.11 3.62
N LYS A 18 13.49 5.75 4.06
CA LYS A 18 14.45 6.71 4.68
C LYS A 18 14.89 7.80 3.71
N ALA A 19 15.02 7.47 2.44
CA ALA A 19 15.33 8.45 1.40
C ALA A 19 14.14 9.36 1.04
N GLY A 20 12.97 9.16 1.66
CA GLY A 20 11.74 9.90 1.34
C GLY A 20 11.01 9.41 0.09
N GLY A 21 11.40 8.24 -0.44
CA GLY A 21 10.78 7.62 -1.58
C GLY A 21 9.36 7.12 -1.28
N SER A 22 8.53 7.07 -2.31
CA SER A 22 7.13 6.64 -2.22
C SER A 22 7.00 5.13 -2.44
N VAL A 23 6.25 4.47 -1.56
CA VAL A 23 5.99 3.02 -1.61
C VAL A 23 4.53 2.78 -1.96
N LEU A 24 4.29 1.87 -2.91
CA LEU A 24 2.95 1.41 -3.29
C LEU A 24 2.83 -0.09 -2.99
N LEU A 25 1.87 -0.46 -2.14
CA LEU A 25 1.52 -1.85 -1.86
C LEU A 25 0.32 -2.29 -2.71
N LEU A 26 0.51 -3.31 -3.52
CA LEU A 26 -0.54 -3.94 -4.33
C LEU A 26 -0.96 -5.27 -3.71
N ALA A 27 -2.15 -5.29 -3.12
CA ALA A 27 -2.69 -6.42 -2.35
C ALA A 27 -4.16 -6.68 -2.69
N THR A 28 -4.42 -7.15 -3.91
CA THR A 28 -5.78 -7.41 -4.40
C THR A 28 -6.32 -8.79 -3.98
N LYS A 29 -5.48 -9.63 -3.38
CA LYS A 29 -5.90 -10.92 -2.84
C LYS A 29 -6.81 -10.72 -1.62
N LYS A 30 -7.93 -11.45 -1.55
CA LYS A 30 -8.92 -11.32 -0.47
C LYS A 30 -8.27 -11.45 0.92
N GLN A 31 -7.33 -12.40 1.06
CA GLN A 31 -6.60 -12.66 2.30
C GLN A 31 -5.67 -11.52 2.74
N ALA A 32 -5.25 -10.66 1.80
CA ALA A 32 -4.31 -9.57 2.07
C ALA A 32 -5.00 -8.22 2.31
N LYS A 33 -6.26 -8.04 1.87
CA LYS A 33 -6.96 -6.74 1.85
C LYS A 33 -7.00 -6.05 3.20
N ASP A 34 -7.50 -6.75 4.21
CA ASP A 34 -7.71 -6.17 5.55
C ASP A 34 -6.37 -5.74 6.16
N LYS A 35 -5.34 -6.57 5.99
CA LYS A 35 -4.00 -6.27 6.47
C LYS A 35 -3.34 -5.12 5.71
N ALA A 36 -3.57 -5.02 4.41
CA ALA A 36 -3.09 -3.91 3.60
C ALA A 36 -3.75 -2.57 4.00
N LEU A 37 -5.05 -2.58 4.32
CA LEU A 37 -5.75 -1.39 4.83
C LEU A 37 -5.24 -0.97 6.23
N GLU A 38 -4.93 -1.93 7.11
CA GLU A 38 -4.27 -1.65 8.39
C GLU A 38 -2.92 -0.95 8.17
N ILE A 39 -2.10 -1.46 7.23
CA ILE A 39 -0.81 -0.86 6.88
C ILE A 39 -0.98 0.58 6.37
N LEU A 40 -1.96 0.82 5.49
CA LEU A 40 -2.29 2.18 5.03
C LEU A 40 -2.60 3.13 6.19
N GLN A 41 -3.43 2.69 7.14
CA GLN A 41 -3.84 3.51 8.29
C GLN A 41 -2.68 3.82 9.23
N GLU A 42 -1.80 2.85 9.49
CA GLU A 42 -0.70 3.02 10.43
C GLU A 42 0.52 3.73 9.84
N THR A 43 0.82 3.49 8.57
CA THR A 43 2.03 4.00 7.92
C THR A 43 1.79 5.17 6.98
N GLY A 44 0.57 5.30 6.43
CA GLY A 44 0.22 6.31 5.45
C GLY A 44 0.78 6.07 4.04
N ILE A 45 1.35 4.88 3.77
CA ILE A 45 1.77 4.52 2.40
C ILE A 45 0.57 4.31 1.49
N SER A 46 0.80 4.35 0.18
CA SER A 46 -0.26 4.09 -0.80
C SER A 46 -0.52 2.59 -0.94
N VAL A 47 -1.81 2.21 -1.04
CA VAL A 47 -2.23 0.81 -1.13
C VAL A 47 -3.31 0.62 -2.19
N VAL A 48 -3.20 -0.42 -3.01
CA VAL A 48 -4.25 -0.87 -3.94
C VAL A 48 -4.79 -2.21 -3.46
N THR A 49 -6.09 -2.25 -3.12
CA THR A 49 -6.74 -3.45 -2.56
C THR A 49 -7.81 -4.07 -3.45
N GLU A 50 -8.30 -3.33 -4.46
CA GLU A 50 -9.37 -3.83 -5.33
C GLU A 50 -8.79 -4.46 -6.60
N ARG A 51 -8.51 -3.68 -7.60
CA ARG A 51 -7.98 -4.11 -8.88
C ARG A 51 -6.93 -3.13 -9.37
N TRP A 52 -5.85 -3.65 -9.93
CA TRP A 52 -4.92 -2.80 -10.64
C TRP A 52 -5.59 -2.16 -11.86
N LEU A 53 -5.49 -0.86 -11.94
CA LEU A 53 -5.96 -0.11 -13.10
C LEU A 53 -4.79 0.10 -14.05
N GLY A 54 -4.94 -0.37 -15.29
CA GLY A 54 -3.90 -0.16 -16.30
C GLY A 54 -3.59 1.32 -16.47
N GLY A 55 -2.30 1.67 -16.50
CA GLY A 55 -1.85 3.05 -16.54
C GLY A 55 -1.53 3.67 -15.19
N THR A 56 -1.69 2.95 -14.08
CA THR A 56 -1.40 3.47 -12.73
C THR A 56 0.02 4.00 -12.59
N ILE A 57 1.00 3.37 -13.22
CA ILE A 57 2.39 3.83 -13.25
C ILE A 57 2.72 4.49 -14.58
N THR A 58 2.31 3.89 -15.70
CA THR A 58 2.68 4.37 -17.04
C THR A 58 1.94 5.64 -17.47
N ASN A 59 0.73 5.87 -16.97
CA ASN A 59 -0.10 7.05 -17.26
C ASN A 59 -0.61 7.71 -15.97
N PHE A 60 0.31 7.95 -15.04
CA PHE A 60 -0.01 8.50 -13.71
C PHE A 60 -0.75 9.84 -13.77
N ASN A 61 -0.46 10.69 -14.76
CA ASN A 61 -1.13 11.97 -14.93
C ASN A 61 -2.65 11.85 -15.14
N GLN A 62 -3.09 10.82 -15.86
CA GLN A 62 -4.53 10.57 -16.03
C GLN A 62 -5.16 10.01 -14.75
N LEU A 63 -4.45 9.14 -14.05
CA LEU A 63 -4.87 8.62 -12.75
C LEU A 63 -5.03 9.75 -11.73
N LYS A 64 -4.08 10.68 -11.69
CA LYS A 64 -4.11 11.84 -10.81
C LYS A 64 -5.37 12.69 -10.99
N LYS A 65 -5.83 12.90 -12.22
CA LYS A 65 -7.11 13.59 -12.47
C LYS A 65 -8.30 12.91 -11.78
N SER A 66 -8.31 11.58 -11.75
CA SER A 66 -9.36 10.82 -11.06
C SER A 66 -9.26 10.91 -9.54
N ILE A 67 -8.03 10.96 -9.01
CA ILE A 67 -7.78 11.21 -7.57
C ILE A 67 -8.22 12.62 -7.19
N ASP A 68 -7.85 13.62 -7.98
CA ASP A 68 -8.23 15.02 -7.75
C ASP A 68 -9.76 15.21 -7.84
N MET A 69 -10.41 14.53 -8.78
CA MET A 69 -11.88 14.49 -8.90
C MET A 69 -12.53 13.89 -7.65
N LEU A 70 -12.00 12.80 -7.10
CA LEU A 70 -12.48 12.21 -5.84
C LEU A 70 -12.35 13.19 -4.68
N ALA A 71 -11.21 13.88 -4.57
CA ALA A 71 -10.98 14.89 -3.53
C ALA A 71 -11.98 16.06 -3.63
N ASP A 72 -12.19 16.59 -4.84
CA ASP A 72 -13.15 17.66 -5.13
C ASP A 72 -14.60 17.22 -4.80
N MET A 73 -14.99 16.00 -5.17
CA MET A 73 -16.31 15.47 -4.83
C MET A 73 -16.52 15.35 -3.32
N LYS A 74 -15.50 14.91 -2.55
CA LYS A 74 -15.57 14.84 -1.08
C LYS A 74 -15.78 16.23 -0.47
N VAL A 75 -15.04 17.23 -0.92
CA VAL A 75 -15.18 18.61 -0.46
C VAL A 75 -16.57 19.15 -0.80
N LYS A 76 -17.06 18.98 -2.02
CA LYS A 76 -18.39 19.44 -2.45
C LYS A 76 -19.53 18.79 -1.68
N LEU A 77 -19.39 17.50 -1.32
CA LEU A 77 -20.35 16.80 -0.48
C LEU A 77 -20.36 17.34 0.95
N SER A 78 -19.18 17.57 1.54
CA SER A 78 -19.07 18.09 2.91
C SER A 78 -19.53 19.54 3.05
N THR A 79 -19.37 20.36 2.03
CA THR A 79 -19.82 21.77 2.01
C THR A 79 -21.30 21.94 1.65
N GLY A 80 -22.04 20.86 1.38
CA GLY A 80 -23.44 20.93 1.01
C GLY A 80 -23.70 21.50 -0.41
N PHE A 81 -22.67 21.59 -1.25
CA PHE A 81 -22.79 22.12 -2.61
C PHE A 81 -23.93 21.45 -3.41
N TYR A 82 -24.15 20.16 -3.17
CA TYR A 82 -25.19 19.37 -3.86
C TYR A 82 -26.56 19.44 -3.16
N ALA A 83 -26.78 20.27 -2.15
CA ALA A 83 -28.06 20.38 -1.46
C ALA A 83 -29.21 20.80 -2.38
N LYS A 84 -28.91 21.60 -3.40
CA LYS A 84 -29.87 22.08 -4.43
C LYS A 84 -30.23 21.05 -5.51
N TYR A 85 -29.52 19.91 -5.55
CA TYR A 85 -29.76 18.86 -6.54
C TYR A 85 -30.92 17.95 -6.09
N THR A 86 -31.60 17.31 -7.04
CA THR A 86 -32.66 16.37 -6.75
C THR A 86 -32.14 15.15 -5.99
N LYS A 87 -33.02 14.42 -5.30
CA LYS A 87 -32.64 13.18 -4.58
C LYS A 87 -31.97 12.16 -5.50
N LYS A 88 -32.47 12.04 -6.75
CA LYS A 88 -31.90 11.12 -7.75
C LYS A 88 -30.46 11.49 -8.14
N GLU A 89 -30.22 12.76 -8.42
CA GLU A 89 -28.89 13.26 -8.79
C GLU A 89 -27.88 13.09 -7.63
N ARG A 90 -28.29 13.40 -6.40
CA ARG A 90 -27.45 13.19 -5.21
C ARG A 90 -27.04 11.73 -5.06
N LEU A 91 -28.00 10.81 -5.24
CA LEU A 91 -27.71 9.38 -5.18
C LEU A 91 -26.72 8.92 -6.25
N LEU A 92 -26.80 9.47 -7.47
CA LEU A 92 -25.84 9.16 -8.55
C LEU A 92 -24.43 9.69 -8.21
N ILE A 93 -24.35 10.90 -7.64
CA ILE A 93 -23.07 11.49 -7.20
C ILE A 93 -22.45 10.67 -6.06
N GLU A 94 -23.24 10.25 -5.07
CA GLU A 94 -22.77 9.39 -3.99
C GLU A 94 -22.24 8.04 -4.50
N ARG A 95 -22.97 7.38 -5.42
CA ARG A 95 -22.52 6.12 -6.05
C ARG A 95 -21.22 6.30 -6.83
N GLU A 96 -21.06 7.39 -7.53
CA GLU A 96 -19.83 7.69 -8.27
C GLU A 96 -18.68 7.97 -7.31
N LYS A 97 -18.89 8.74 -6.25
CA LYS A 97 -17.90 8.95 -5.18
C LYS A 97 -17.47 7.61 -4.56
N ASP A 98 -18.42 6.75 -4.20
CA ASP A 98 -18.13 5.46 -3.59
C ASP A 98 -17.36 4.53 -4.54
N ARG A 99 -17.67 4.60 -5.84
CA ARG A 99 -16.91 3.89 -6.88
C ARG A 99 -15.46 4.38 -6.95
N LEU A 100 -15.27 5.70 -7.02
CA LEU A 100 -13.93 6.30 -7.08
C LEU A 100 -13.15 6.04 -5.78
N GLU A 101 -13.80 6.12 -4.63
CA GLU A 101 -13.17 5.88 -3.34
C GLU A 101 -12.68 4.45 -3.19
N ARG A 102 -13.45 3.48 -3.67
CA ARG A 102 -13.05 2.07 -3.66
C ARG A 102 -11.79 1.81 -4.48
N PHE A 103 -11.61 2.48 -5.63
CA PHE A 103 -10.44 2.28 -6.49
C PHE A 103 -9.26 3.19 -6.14
N PHE A 104 -9.52 4.41 -5.75
CA PHE A 104 -8.49 5.45 -5.58
C PHE A 104 -8.28 5.86 -4.12
N GLY A 105 -9.14 5.47 -3.19
CA GLY A 105 -9.04 5.88 -1.79
C GLY A 105 -7.70 5.51 -1.16
N GLY A 106 -7.19 4.31 -1.43
CA GLY A 106 -5.92 3.85 -0.90
C GLY A 106 -4.68 4.48 -1.54
N ILE A 107 -4.83 5.16 -2.67
CA ILE A 107 -3.73 5.85 -3.38
C ILE A 107 -3.93 7.37 -3.45
N ALA A 108 -4.89 7.90 -2.70
CA ALA A 108 -5.20 9.34 -2.68
C ALA A 108 -3.99 10.22 -2.30
N ASN A 109 -3.07 9.70 -1.51
CA ASN A 109 -1.86 10.40 -1.07
C ASN A 109 -0.70 10.32 -2.07
N LEU A 110 -0.84 9.55 -3.16
CA LEU A 110 0.22 9.37 -4.15
C LEU A 110 0.34 10.61 -5.03
N LYS A 111 1.46 11.32 -4.92
CA LYS A 111 1.72 12.57 -5.65
C LYS A 111 2.44 12.37 -6.98
N THR A 112 3.25 11.32 -7.04
CA THR A 112 4.11 10.96 -8.18
C THR A 112 4.05 9.46 -8.40
N THR A 113 4.66 8.97 -9.47
CA THR A 113 4.90 7.53 -9.65
C THR A 113 5.67 6.98 -8.45
N PRO A 114 5.32 5.79 -7.94
CA PRO A 114 6.03 5.21 -6.81
C PRO A 114 7.48 4.85 -7.17
N ASP A 115 8.37 4.93 -6.18
CA ASP A 115 9.76 4.51 -6.29
C ASP A 115 9.93 3.01 -6.04
N LEU A 116 9.01 2.43 -5.25
CA LEU A 116 8.99 1.02 -4.92
C LEU A 116 7.56 0.47 -4.99
N LEU A 117 7.40 -0.63 -5.70
CA LEU A 117 6.17 -1.40 -5.80
C LEU A 117 6.31 -2.73 -5.04
N ILE A 118 5.42 -2.99 -4.09
CA ILE A 118 5.33 -4.26 -3.37
C ILE A 118 4.09 -5.00 -3.89
N VAL A 119 4.25 -6.21 -4.42
CA VAL A 119 3.18 -6.98 -5.06
C VAL A 119 2.91 -8.26 -4.29
N VAL A 120 1.65 -8.44 -3.90
CA VAL A 120 1.12 -9.70 -3.40
C VAL A 120 0.52 -10.48 -4.56
N ASP A 121 1.05 -11.69 -4.83
CA ASP A 121 0.68 -12.52 -5.99
C ASP A 121 1.09 -11.90 -7.35
N ILE A 122 2.36 -12.12 -7.70
CA ILE A 122 2.94 -11.59 -8.97
C ILE A 122 2.28 -12.18 -10.22
N LYS A 123 1.72 -13.39 -10.15
CA LYS A 123 1.05 -14.03 -11.29
C LYS A 123 -0.24 -13.30 -11.65
N LYS A 124 -1.02 -12.92 -10.65
CA LYS A 124 -2.28 -12.20 -10.83
C LYS A 124 -2.04 -10.77 -11.32
N GLU A 125 -1.00 -10.13 -10.82
CA GLU A 125 -0.72 -8.71 -11.05
C GLU A 125 0.36 -8.45 -12.10
N ILE A 126 0.50 -9.34 -13.08
CA ILE A 126 1.50 -9.24 -14.16
C ILE A 126 1.45 -7.91 -14.91
N THR A 127 0.28 -7.27 -15.01
CA THR A 127 0.12 -5.96 -15.66
C THR A 127 0.83 -4.87 -14.87
N ALA A 128 0.73 -4.88 -13.54
CA ALA A 128 1.41 -3.92 -12.66
C ALA A 128 2.93 -4.07 -12.78
N ILE A 129 3.42 -5.30 -12.79
CA ILE A 129 4.85 -5.63 -12.93
C ILE A 129 5.39 -5.12 -14.29
N LYS A 130 4.67 -5.37 -15.39
CA LYS A 130 5.07 -4.86 -16.71
C LYS A 130 5.11 -3.32 -16.77
N GLU A 131 4.19 -2.64 -16.07
CA GLU A 131 4.20 -1.18 -16.00
C GLU A 131 5.38 -0.66 -15.16
N ALA A 132 5.65 -1.28 -14.01
CA ALA A 132 6.75 -0.93 -13.13
C ALA A 132 8.10 -1.11 -13.86
N ASN A 133 8.32 -2.24 -14.54
CA ASN A 133 9.51 -2.51 -15.33
C ASN A 133 9.71 -1.48 -16.47
N ARG A 134 8.62 -1.03 -17.13
CA ARG A 134 8.71 0.03 -18.16
C ARG A 134 9.16 1.38 -17.63
N LYS A 135 8.93 1.63 -16.35
CA LYS A 135 9.26 2.90 -15.69
C LYS A 135 10.46 2.79 -14.75
N ASN A 136 11.15 1.64 -14.75
CA ASN A 136 12.28 1.34 -13.87
C ASN A 136 11.94 1.57 -12.38
N VAL A 137 10.72 1.20 -11.97
CA VAL A 137 10.29 1.18 -10.58
C VAL A 137 10.73 -0.14 -9.97
N SER A 138 11.45 -0.11 -8.85
CA SER A 138 11.87 -1.32 -8.14
C SER A 138 10.68 -2.14 -7.65
N ILE A 139 10.75 -3.48 -7.78
CA ILE A 139 9.65 -4.38 -7.47
C ILE A 139 10.06 -5.40 -6.42
N ILE A 140 9.33 -5.44 -5.31
CA ILE A 140 9.34 -6.54 -4.35
C ILE A 140 8.11 -7.40 -4.62
N GLY A 141 8.28 -8.70 -4.87
CA GLY A 141 7.19 -9.61 -5.17
C GLY A 141 7.11 -10.78 -4.20
N LEU A 142 5.90 -11.08 -3.69
CA LEU A 142 5.62 -12.35 -3.03
C LEU A 142 5.41 -13.40 -4.11
N VAL A 143 6.25 -14.42 -4.11
CA VAL A 143 6.38 -15.40 -5.20
C VAL A 143 6.01 -16.77 -4.69
N ASP A 144 4.94 -17.34 -5.22
CA ASP A 144 4.57 -18.73 -5.01
C ASP A 144 5.17 -19.63 -6.12
N THR A 145 5.07 -20.93 -5.94
CA THR A 145 5.64 -21.98 -6.85
C THR A 145 5.13 -21.90 -8.28
N ASN A 146 3.99 -21.25 -8.50
CA ASN A 146 3.33 -21.09 -9.81
C ASN A 146 3.73 -19.81 -10.56
N SER A 147 4.75 -19.09 -10.07
CA SER A 147 5.12 -17.75 -10.52
C SER A 147 6.60 -17.68 -10.87
N ASP A 148 6.98 -16.83 -11.85
CA ASP A 148 8.37 -16.64 -12.27
C ASP A 148 9.04 -15.55 -11.40
N PRO A 149 10.05 -15.90 -10.59
CA PRO A 149 10.76 -14.95 -9.74
C PRO A 149 11.59 -13.91 -10.51
N ASN A 150 11.94 -14.19 -11.78
CA ASN A 150 12.76 -13.28 -12.58
C ASN A 150 12.01 -12.01 -13.03
N LEU A 151 10.72 -11.94 -12.80
CA LEU A 151 9.89 -10.77 -13.16
C LEU A 151 10.02 -9.61 -12.18
N VAL A 152 10.63 -9.83 -11.01
CA VAL A 152 10.73 -8.87 -9.91
C VAL A 152 12.19 -8.76 -9.43
N ASP A 153 12.57 -7.60 -8.88
CA ASP A 153 13.95 -7.36 -8.43
C ASP A 153 14.24 -8.08 -7.11
N PHE A 154 13.26 -8.13 -6.21
CA PHE A 154 13.38 -8.73 -4.88
C PHE A 154 12.28 -9.78 -4.67
N PRO A 155 12.47 -11.02 -5.12
CA PRO A 155 11.49 -12.09 -4.92
C PRO A 155 11.55 -12.62 -3.49
N ILE A 156 10.37 -12.72 -2.85
CA ILE A 156 10.19 -13.35 -1.54
C ILE A 156 9.44 -14.66 -1.76
N PRO A 157 10.14 -15.81 -1.81
CA PRO A 157 9.49 -17.11 -2.01
C PRO A 157 8.62 -17.47 -0.82
N MET A 158 7.31 -17.60 -1.02
CA MET A 158 6.37 -17.97 0.02
C MET A 158 5.05 -18.47 -0.57
N ASN A 159 4.28 -19.20 0.24
CA ASN A 159 2.89 -19.50 -0.09
C ASN A 159 2.02 -18.26 0.13
N ASP A 160 1.48 -17.73 -0.94
CA ASP A 160 0.67 -16.49 -0.94
C ASP A 160 -0.83 -16.72 -0.71
N ASP A 161 -1.29 -18.00 -0.57
CA ASP A 161 -2.64 -18.39 -0.20
C ASP A 161 -2.81 -18.59 1.33
N ALA A 162 -1.72 -18.85 2.05
CA ALA A 162 -1.75 -19.05 3.47
C ALA A 162 -1.90 -17.73 4.23
N THR A 163 -3.12 -17.40 4.67
CA THR A 163 -3.45 -16.13 5.35
C THR A 163 -2.49 -15.79 6.50
N LYS A 164 -2.15 -16.78 7.36
CA LYS A 164 -1.24 -16.56 8.49
C LYS A 164 0.18 -16.19 8.05
N ALA A 165 0.71 -16.87 7.03
CA ALA A 165 2.04 -16.59 6.49
C ALA A 165 2.07 -15.23 5.80
N LEU A 166 1.04 -14.92 5.03
CA LEU A 166 0.88 -13.65 4.35
C LEU A 166 0.80 -12.48 5.33
N HIS A 167 -0.03 -12.59 6.37
CA HIS A 167 -0.13 -11.57 7.41
C HIS A 167 1.20 -11.36 8.14
N LEU A 168 1.93 -12.42 8.44
CA LEU A 168 3.24 -12.32 9.08
C LEU A 168 4.23 -11.52 8.23
N VAL A 169 4.32 -11.82 6.92
CA VAL A 169 5.22 -11.08 6.01
C VAL A 169 4.76 -9.63 5.86
N LEU A 170 3.47 -9.37 5.76
CA LEU A 170 2.93 -8.01 5.71
C LEU A 170 3.20 -7.23 7.03
N ASP A 171 3.23 -7.90 8.18
CA ASP A 171 3.64 -7.27 9.45
C ASP A 171 5.12 -6.88 9.46
N TYR A 172 6.01 -7.72 8.91
CA TYR A 172 7.41 -7.36 8.75
C TYR A 172 7.58 -6.18 7.77
N ILE A 173 6.86 -6.17 6.66
CA ILE A 173 6.84 -5.05 5.70
C ILE A 173 6.38 -3.76 6.41
N LYS A 174 5.30 -3.83 7.19
CA LYS A 174 4.82 -2.70 8.01
C LYS A 174 5.90 -2.18 8.96
N GLN A 175 6.58 -3.08 9.67
CA GLN A 175 7.67 -2.69 10.58
C GLN A 175 8.81 -2.00 9.84
N ALA A 176 9.26 -2.52 8.70
CA ALA A 176 10.32 -1.91 7.90
C ALA A 176 9.95 -0.51 7.40
N ILE A 177 8.68 -0.29 7.02
CA ILE A 177 8.19 1.04 6.64
C ILE A 177 8.22 1.98 7.84
N LEU A 178 7.73 1.57 9.01
CA LEU A 178 7.73 2.37 10.23
C LEU A 178 9.17 2.71 10.69
N GLU A 179 10.11 1.78 10.55
CA GLU A 179 11.55 2.02 10.81
C GLU A 179 12.13 3.03 9.83
N GLY A 180 11.80 2.91 8.56
CA GLY A 180 12.19 3.88 7.53
C GLY A 180 11.65 5.28 7.80
N GLN A 181 10.43 5.39 8.33
CA GLN A 181 9.81 6.67 8.73
C GLN A 181 10.30 7.22 10.08
N GLY A 182 11.20 6.54 10.78
CA GLY A 182 11.67 6.94 12.14
C GLY A 182 10.61 6.78 13.24
N LYS A 183 9.43 6.19 12.94
CA LYS A 183 8.32 6.06 13.90
C LYS A 183 8.53 4.96 14.93
N ASN A 184 9.44 4.01 14.71
CA ASN A 184 9.68 2.90 15.63
C ASN A 184 10.56 3.27 16.81
N GLU A 185 11.41 4.29 16.73
CA GLU A 185 12.22 4.75 17.86
C GLU A 185 11.35 5.25 19.01
N VAL A 186 10.25 5.92 18.71
CA VAL A 186 9.29 6.42 19.71
C VAL A 186 8.60 5.26 20.46
N LYS A 187 8.22 4.17 19.76
CA LYS A 187 7.59 3.00 20.41
C LYS A 187 8.56 2.19 21.28
N LYS A 188 9.83 2.07 20.88
CA LYS A 188 10.88 1.43 21.72
C LYS A 188 11.15 2.22 22.99
N VAL A 189 11.27 3.53 22.89
CA VAL A 189 11.51 4.42 24.06
C VAL A 189 10.31 4.39 25.03
N VAL A 190 9.08 4.33 24.54
CA VAL A 190 7.87 4.24 25.38
C VAL A 190 7.77 2.88 26.07
N LYS A 191 8.13 1.75 25.40
CA LYS A 191 8.17 0.43 26.04
C LYS A 191 9.23 0.33 27.12
N ILE A 192 10.44 0.86 26.87
CA ILE A 192 11.55 0.87 27.86
C ILE A 192 11.20 1.76 29.07
N LYS A 193 10.51 2.89 28.87
CA LYS A 193 10.04 3.74 29.97
C LYS A 193 8.90 3.12 30.78
N LYS A 194 8.05 2.28 30.18
CA LYS A 194 7.00 1.53 30.91
C LYS A 194 7.59 0.40 31.74
N SER A 195 8.49 -0.45 31.19
CA SER A 195 9.14 -1.52 31.93
C SER A 195 9.95 -1.00 33.13
N LYS A 196 10.73 0.10 32.96
CA LYS A 196 11.46 0.73 34.06
C LYS A 196 10.59 1.38 35.14
N LYS A 197 9.29 1.66 34.88
CA LYS A 197 8.35 2.17 35.90
C LYS A 197 7.68 1.05 36.68
N GLU A 198 7.60 -0.17 36.16
CA GLU A 198 7.08 -1.33 36.85
C GLU A 198 8.13 -1.95 37.79
N ASP A 199 9.42 -1.92 37.40
CA ASP A 199 10.53 -2.42 38.23
C ASP A 199 10.90 -1.53 39.44
N VAL A 200 10.36 -0.32 39.53
CA VAL A 200 10.59 0.62 40.66
C VAL A 200 9.41 0.63 41.66
N LYS A 201 8.38 -0.18 41.44
CA LYS A 201 7.20 -0.28 42.31
C LYS A 201 7.03 -1.61 43.03
N ASN A 202 8.05 -2.50 42.99
CA ASN A 202 8.14 -3.71 43.80
C ASN A 202 9.23 -3.61 44.84
#